data_fbbcdb72c3bc6ca7c4ab57217b331a0a
#
_entry.id   fbbcdb72c3bc6ca7c4ab57217b331a0a
#
_cell.length_a   1.000
_cell.length_b   1.000
_cell.length_c   1.000
_cell.angle_alpha   90.00
_cell.angle_beta   90.00
_cell.angle_gamma   90.00
#
_symmetry.space_group_name_H-M   'P 1'
#
loop_
_entity.id
_entity.type
_entity.pdbx_description
1 polymer ?
#
loop_
_entity_poly.entity_id
_entity_poly.type
_entity_poly.pdbx_seq_one_letter_code
_entity_poly.pdbx_strand_id
1 'polypeptide(L)'
;MRLAERWGADVSDAAEAAILHDATKKFDRTEQLLLCRKYGMMVDTVEAENGNLLHAKTGAAWARARFGVTDAVYNAILWHTTARPDMTVLEKVVFLADCMEPTRTYPGVDALRAAAFESLDRAVILALQQGLESLD
;
A
#
# COMPACT_ATOMS: atom_id res chain seq x y z
N MET A 1 -0.64 15.14 -5.85
CA MET A 1 -0.99 13.80 -6.29
C MET A 1 -2.34 13.80 -6.99
N ARG A 2 -2.36 13.51 -8.28
CA ARG A 2 -3.56 13.64 -9.12
C ARG A 2 -4.73 12.76 -8.67
N LEU A 3 -4.44 11.52 -8.31
CA LEU A 3 -5.49 10.59 -7.90
C LEU A 3 -6.17 11.03 -6.61
N ALA A 4 -5.39 11.53 -5.65
CA ALA A 4 -5.93 12.08 -4.40
C ALA A 4 -6.84 13.27 -4.67
N GLU A 5 -6.42 14.18 -5.54
CA GLU A 5 -7.22 15.34 -5.93
C GLU A 5 -8.52 14.92 -6.61
N ARG A 6 -8.46 13.94 -7.52
CA ARG A 6 -9.63 13.45 -8.25
C ARG A 6 -10.72 12.92 -7.31
N TRP A 7 -10.33 12.24 -6.25
CA TRP A 7 -11.28 11.52 -5.38
C TRP A 7 -11.48 12.18 -4.02
N GLY A 8 -10.88 13.35 -3.79
CA GLY A 8 -11.08 14.13 -2.57
C GLY A 8 -10.37 13.59 -1.35
N ALA A 9 -9.30 12.81 -1.54
CA ALA A 9 -8.42 12.44 -0.43
C ALA A 9 -7.53 13.64 -0.09
N ASP A 10 -7.08 13.71 1.17
CA ASP A 10 -6.13 14.74 1.59
C ASP A 10 -4.81 14.55 0.84
N VAL A 11 -4.42 15.53 0.04
CA VAL A 11 -3.21 15.46 -0.82
C VAL A 11 -1.95 15.35 0.02
N SER A 12 -1.90 16.04 1.15
CA SER A 12 -0.76 16.00 2.07
C SER A 12 -0.60 14.61 2.69
N ASP A 13 -1.70 14.01 3.14
CA ASP A 13 -1.69 12.65 3.69
C ASP A 13 -1.29 11.62 2.63
N ALA A 14 -1.80 11.78 1.41
CA ALA A 14 -1.47 10.88 0.30
C ALA A 14 0.02 10.99 -0.06
N ALA A 15 0.58 12.19 -0.09
CA ALA A 15 1.99 12.41 -0.35
C ALA A 15 2.88 11.80 0.75
N GLU A 16 2.49 11.99 2.01
CA GLU A 16 3.23 11.41 3.16
C GLU A 16 3.23 9.89 3.10
N ALA A 17 2.07 9.27 2.88
CA ALA A 17 1.96 7.83 2.75
C ALA A 17 2.77 7.31 1.55
N ALA A 18 2.72 8.01 0.42
CA ALA A 18 3.49 7.63 -0.77
C ALA A 18 4.99 7.64 -0.53
N ILE A 19 5.49 8.63 0.22
CA ILE A 19 6.92 8.73 0.56
C ILE A 19 7.33 7.61 1.51
N LEU A 20 6.48 7.26 2.46
CA LEU A 20 6.84 6.37 3.57
C LEU A 20 6.47 4.91 3.36
N HIS A 21 5.61 4.57 2.37
CA HIS A 21 5.08 3.20 2.25
C HIS A 21 6.14 2.12 2.03
N ASP A 22 7.24 2.45 1.37
CA ASP A 22 8.34 1.52 1.09
C ASP A 22 9.58 1.74 1.97
N ALA A 23 9.44 2.48 3.06
CA ALA A 23 10.60 2.87 3.89
C ALA A 23 11.40 1.68 4.41
N THR A 24 10.75 0.55 4.68
CA THR A 24 11.39 -0.65 5.22
C THR A 24 11.56 -1.77 4.19
N LYS A 25 11.18 -1.54 2.93
CA LYS A 25 11.22 -2.57 1.88
C LYS A 25 12.62 -3.12 1.64
N LYS A 26 13.65 -2.32 1.89
CA LYS A 26 15.05 -2.69 1.71
C LYS A 26 15.55 -3.78 2.67
N PHE A 27 14.85 -4.01 3.78
CA PHE A 27 15.24 -4.99 4.77
C PHE A 27 14.86 -6.40 4.32
N ASP A 28 15.74 -7.39 4.61
CA ASP A 28 15.44 -8.79 4.31
C ASP A 28 14.38 -9.36 5.28
N ARG A 29 13.97 -10.61 5.04
CA ARG A 29 12.92 -11.24 5.85
C ARG A 29 13.28 -11.30 7.34
N THR A 30 14.51 -11.64 7.67
CA THR A 30 14.98 -11.72 9.06
C THR A 30 14.88 -10.35 9.74
N GLU A 31 15.35 -9.31 9.06
CA GLU A 31 15.28 -7.94 9.57
C GLU A 31 13.84 -7.48 9.71
N GLN A 32 12.95 -7.83 8.75
CA GLN A 32 11.53 -7.52 8.81
C GLN A 32 10.88 -8.16 10.03
N LEU A 33 11.17 -9.41 10.31
CA LEU A 33 10.62 -10.13 11.48
C LEU A 33 11.12 -9.52 12.79
N LEU A 34 12.37 -9.09 12.85
CA LEU A 34 12.91 -8.40 14.02
C LEU A 34 12.20 -7.06 14.25
N LEU A 35 11.91 -6.32 13.19
CA LEU A 35 11.15 -5.07 13.30
C LEU A 35 9.71 -5.33 13.78
N CYS A 36 9.05 -6.36 13.28
CA CYS A 36 7.72 -6.74 13.77
C CYS A 36 7.75 -7.02 15.27
N ARG A 37 8.75 -7.75 15.75
CA ARG A 37 8.93 -8.01 17.17
C ARG A 37 9.15 -6.71 17.95
N LYS A 38 10.03 -5.84 17.46
CA LYS A 38 10.32 -4.55 18.08
C LYS A 38 9.08 -3.70 18.28
N TYR A 39 8.19 -3.68 17.27
CA TYR A 39 6.98 -2.88 17.31
C TYR A 39 5.76 -3.62 17.86
N GLY A 40 5.93 -4.84 18.36
CA GLY A 40 4.84 -5.61 18.96
C GLY A 40 3.77 -6.05 17.97
N MET A 41 4.12 -6.23 16.71
CA MET A 41 3.18 -6.64 15.67
C MET A 41 3.06 -8.16 15.59
N MET A 42 1.84 -8.64 15.46
CA MET A 42 1.59 -10.07 15.25
C MET A 42 1.82 -10.44 13.79
N VAL A 43 2.47 -11.60 13.57
CA VAL A 43 2.79 -12.10 12.24
C VAL A 43 2.31 -13.55 12.14
N ASP A 44 1.47 -13.84 11.14
CA ASP A 44 1.05 -15.22 10.86
C ASP A 44 2.08 -15.94 9.97
N THR A 45 1.86 -17.23 9.69
CA THR A 45 2.79 -18.02 8.89
C THR A 45 2.90 -17.55 7.44
N VAL A 46 1.82 -17.07 6.86
CA VAL A 46 1.83 -16.56 5.48
C VAL A 46 2.64 -15.27 5.41
N GLU A 47 2.41 -14.36 6.34
CA GLU A 47 3.14 -13.10 6.42
C GLU A 47 4.64 -13.31 6.66
N ALA A 48 4.99 -14.25 7.54
CA ALA A 48 6.38 -14.55 7.87
C ALA A 48 7.20 -15.01 6.65
N GLU A 49 6.55 -15.58 5.66
CA GLU A 49 7.19 -16.08 4.44
C GLU A 49 7.12 -15.09 3.27
N ASN A 50 6.47 -13.94 3.47
CA ASN A 50 6.23 -12.97 2.38
C ASN A 50 6.73 -11.58 2.78
N GLY A 51 7.88 -11.19 2.24
CA GLY A 51 8.49 -9.90 2.51
C GLY A 51 7.63 -8.71 2.09
N ASN A 52 6.81 -8.85 1.05
CA ASN A 52 5.90 -7.78 0.62
C ASN A 52 4.83 -7.49 1.68
N LEU A 53 4.30 -8.54 2.32
CA LEU A 53 3.35 -8.35 3.41
C LEU A 53 4.01 -7.76 4.64
N LEU A 54 5.23 -8.21 4.95
CA LEU A 54 5.96 -7.74 6.12
C LEU A 54 6.33 -6.27 6.02
N HIS A 55 6.80 -5.80 4.85
CA HIS A 55 7.23 -4.41 4.74
C HIS A 55 6.08 -3.41 4.87
N ALA A 56 4.87 -3.78 4.52
CA ALA A 56 3.70 -2.93 4.76
C ALA A 56 3.48 -2.73 6.26
N LYS A 57 3.55 -3.80 7.04
CA LYS A 57 3.42 -3.73 8.50
C LYS A 57 4.55 -2.95 9.16
N THR A 58 5.79 -3.28 8.83
CA THR A 58 6.95 -2.61 9.43
C THR A 58 7.07 -1.16 8.98
N GLY A 59 6.73 -0.88 7.74
CA GLY A 59 6.72 0.49 7.21
C GLY A 59 5.70 1.37 7.94
N ALA A 60 4.50 0.85 8.18
CA ALA A 60 3.47 1.58 8.92
C ALA A 60 3.91 1.83 10.37
N ALA A 61 4.42 0.81 11.06
CA ALA A 61 4.88 0.93 12.44
C ALA A 61 6.08 1.88 12.56
N TRP A 62 7.02 1.78 11.64
CA TRP A 62 8.20 2.65 11.59
C TRP A 62 7.80 4.11 11.37
N ALA A 63 6.88 4.35 10.44
CA ALA A 63 6.40 5.70 10.16
C ALA A 63 5.72 6.32 11.39
N ARG A 64 4.91 5.55 12.10
CA ARG A 64 4.25 6.02 13.32
C ARG A 64 5.26 6.33 14.41
N ALA A 65 6.23 5.44 14.63
CA ALA A 65 7.23 5.61 15.67
C ALA A 65 8.17 6.79 15.37
N ARG A 66 8.55 6.96 14.11
CA ARG A 66 9.54 7.97 13.71
C ARG A 66 8.95 9.35 13.47
N PHE A 67 7.77 9.41 12.85
CA PHE A 67 7.17 10.67 12.41
C PHE A 67 5.81 10.98 13.04
N GLY A 68 5.27 10.08 13.85
CA GLY A 68 3.99 10.30 14.50
C GLY A 68 2.84 10.47 13.51
N VAL A 69 2.86 9.73 12.40
CA VAL A 69 1.81 9.84 11.36
C VAL A 69 0.43 9.56 11.95
N THR A 70 -0.61 10.14 11.32
CA THR A 70 -1.99 9.92 11.73
C THR A 70 -2.42 8.48 11.50
N ASP A 71 -3.52 8.07 12.13
CA ASP A 71 -4.10 6.74 11.89
C ASP A 71 -4.48 6.54 10.42
N ALA A 72 -4.96 7.61 9.76
CA ALA A 72 -5.30 7.54 8.33
C ALA A 72 -4.07 7.18 7.48
N VAL A 73 -2.94 7.85 7.71
CA VAL A 73 -1.69 7.58 7.00
C VAL A 73 -1.13 6.22 7.38
N TYR A 74 -1.15 5.87 8.65
CA TYR A 74 -0.72 4.55 9.13
C TYR A 74 -1.47 3.42 8.39
N ASN A 75 -2.79 3.52 8.34
CA ASN A 75 -3.61 2.50 7.67
C ASN A 75 -3.38 2.48 6.16
N ALA A 76 -3.16 3.62 5.53
CA ALA A 76 -2.85 3.68 4.10
C ALA A 76 -1.55 2.92 3.79
N ILE A 77 -0.54 3.04 4.64
CA ILE A 77 0.71 2.29 4.51
C ILE A 77 0.48 0.80 4.80
N LEU A 78 -0.21 0.49 5.90
CA LEU A 78 -0.45 -0.89 6.34
C LEU A 78 -1.12 -1.75 5.27
N TRP A 79 -2.08 -1.19 4.54
CA TRP A 79 -2.90 -1.92 3.58
C TRP A 79 -2.49 -1.71 2.11
N HIS A 80 -1.35 -1.06 1.86
CA HIS A 80 -0.98 -0.74 0.49
C HIS A 80 -0.61 -1.95 -0.38
N THR A 81 -0.26 -3.09 0.21
CA THR A 81 0.09 -4.31 -0.56
C THR A 81 -1.08 -5.27 -0.74
N THR A 82 -1.98 -5.36 0.22
CA THR A 82 -3.03 -6.38 0.24
C THR A 82 -4.43 -5.84 0.01
N ALA A 83 -4.65 -4.55 0.23
CA ALA A 83 -5.98 -3.98 0.39
C ALA A 83 -6.69 -4.60 1.62
N ARG A 84 -7.90 -4.18 1.89
CA ARG A 84 -8.78 -4.74 2.92
C ARG A 84 -10.24 -4.40 2.60
N PRO A 85 -11.21 -5.05 3.24
CA PRO A 85 -12.61 -4.62 3.10
C PRO A 85 -12.81 -3.21 3.63
N ASP A 86 -13.71 -2.47 3.02
CA ASP A 86 -14.12 -1.12 3.46
C ASP A 86 -12.97 -0.11 3.59
N MET A 87 -12.07 -0.12 2.63
CA MET A 87 -10.96 0.84 2.61
C MET A 87 -11.47 2.27 2.54
N THR A 88 -10.77 3.18 3.24
CA THR A 88 -10.99 4.62 3.09
C THR A 88 -10.55 5.08 1.70
N VAL A 89 -10.99 6.28 1.30
CA VAL A 89 -10.55 6.86 0.02
C VAL A 89 -9.03 6.99 -0.02
N LEU A 90 -8.42 7.45 1.07
CA LEU A 90 -6.96 7.57 1.15
C LEU A 90 -6.27 6.21 0.97
N GLU A 91 -6.76 5.16 1.62
CA GLU A 91 -6.20 3.81 1.48
C GLU A 91 -6.27 3.31 0.04
N LYS A 92 -7.41 3.51 -0.63
CA LYS A 92 -7.59 3.15 -2.04
C LYS A 92 -6.64 3.90 -2.96
N VAL A 93 -6.49 5.19 -2.72
CA VAL A 93 -5.60 6.06 -3.50
C VAL A 93 -4.15 5.59 -3.38
N VAL A 94 -3.68 5.31 -2.17
CA VAL A 94 -2.30 4.87 -1.94
C VAL A 94 -2.07 3.48 -2.55
N PHE A 95 -3.00 2.56 -2.37
CA PHE A 95 -2.94 1.23 -2.96
C PHE A 95 -2.82 1.30 -4.50
N LEU A 96 -3.69 2.08 -5.13
CA LEU A 96 -3.70 2.21 -6.59
C LEU A 96 -2.49 2.98 -7.11
N ALA A 97 -2.06 4.01 -6.41
CA ALA A 97 -0.90 4.79 -6.81
C ALA A 97 0.36 3.91 -6.90
N ASP A 98 0.51 2.97 -5.99
CA ASP A 98 1.62 2.00 -6.04
C ASP A 98 1.46 1.06 -7.23
N CYS A 99 0.25 0.52 -7.45
CA CYS A 99 -0.01 -0.41 -8.56
C CYS A 99 0.22 0.22 -9.94
N MET A 100 -0.01 1.51 -10.06
CA MET A 100 0.01 2.21 -11.36
C MET A 100 1.07 3.30 -11.46
N GLU A 101 2.11 3.24 -10.62
CA GLU A 101 3.14 4.27 -10.66
C GLU A 101 3.84 4.30 -12.04
N PRO A 102 4.40 5.48 -12.45
CA PRO A 102 4.81 5.69 -13.86
C PRO A 102 5.81 4.68 -14.43
N THR A 103 6.65 4.07 -13.60
CA THR A 103 7.64 3.09 -14.09
C THR A 103 7.06 1.69 -14.32
N ARG A 104 5.82 1.44 -13.87
CA ARG A 104 5.15 0.14 -14.07
C ARG A 104 4.74 -0.03 -15.53
N THR A 105 5.08 -1.19 -16.12
CA THR A 105 4.85 -1.48 -17.54
C THR A 105 4.16 -2.83 -17.76
N TYR A 106 3.66 -3.48 -16.71
CA TYR A 106 3.03 -4.80 -16.85
C TYR A 106 1.76 -4.74 -17.72
N PRO A 107 1.35 -5.86 -18.35
CA PRO A 107 0.12 -5.88 -19.14
C PRO A 107 -1.11 -5.50 -18.29
N GLY A 108 -1.91 -4.59 -18.80
CA GLY A 108 -3.11 -4.12 -18.09
C GLY A 108 -2.92 -2.86 -17.27
N VAL A 109 -1.70 -2.36 -17.08
CA VAL A 109 -1.45 -1.17 -16.27
C VAL A 109 -2.13 0.08 -16.86
N ASP A 110 -2.18 0.21 -18.18
CA ASP A 110 -2.83 1.36 -18.81
C ASP A 110 -4.35 1.33 -18.61
N ALA A 111 -4.96 0.15 -18.67
CA ALA A 111 -6.37 -0.03 -18.36
C ALA A 111 -6.66 0.33 -16.90
N LEU A 112 -5.76 -0.04 -15.98
CA LEU A 112 -5.88 0.30 -14.57
C LEU A 112 -5.79 1.81 -14.35
N ARG A 113 -4.83 2.47 -15.01
CA ARG A 113 -4.67 3.94 -14.94
C ARG A 113 -5.92 4.66 -15.40
N ALA A 114 -6.52 4.22 -16.50
CA ALA A 114 -7.77 4.79 -17.00
C ALA A 114 -8.92 4.56 -16.01
N ALA A 115 -9.08 3.33 -15.51
CA ALA A 115 -10.14 2.98 -14.56
C ALA A 115 -10.04 3.79 -13.26
N ALA A 116 -8.82 4.04 -12.78
CA ALA A 116 -8.60 4.76 -11.52
C ALA A 116 -9.19 6.17 -11.51
N PHE A 117 -9.25 6.83 -12.66
CA PHE A 117 -9.83 8.17 -12.79
C PHE A 117 -11.32 8.16 -13.13
N GLU A 118 -11.88 7.01 -13.45
CA GLU A 118 -13.31 6.85 -13.74
C GLU A 118 -14.09 6.34 -12.52
N SER A 119 -13.55 5.33 -11.83
CA SER A 119 -14.18 4.75 -10.64
C SER A 119 -13.12 4.14 -9.75
N LEU A 120 -12.94 4.72 -8.56
CA LEU A 120 -11.95 4.26 -7.60
C LEU A 120 -12.19 2.81 -7.17
N ASP A 121 -13.46 2.46 -6.89
CA ASP A 121 -13.82 1.11 -6.44
C ASP A 121 -13.59 0.06 -7.54
N ARG A 122 -13.95 0.39 -8.78
CA ARG A 122 -13.71 -0.50 -9.92
C ARG A 122 -12.22 -0.71 -10.16
N ALA A 123 -11.42 0.35 -10.00
CA ALA A 123 -9.97 0.26 -10.16
C ALA A 123 -9.35 -0.66 -9.11
N VAL A 124 -9.81 -0.58 -7.85
CA VAL A 124 -9.32 -1.49 -6.80
C VAL A 124 -9.65 -2.94 -7.16
N ILE A 125 -10.87 -3.22 -7.60
CA ILE A 125 -11.29 -4.56 -8.02
C ILE A 125 -10.42 -5.03 -9.19
N LEU A 126 -10.20 -4.19 -10.19
CA LEU A 126 -9.37 -4.52 -11.35
C LEU A 126 -7.93 -4.82 -10.94
N ALA A 127 -7.35 -4.02 -10.05
CA ALA A 127 -6.00 -4.25 -9.54
C ALA A 127 -5.88 -5.59 -8.82
N LEU A 128 -6.88 -5.93 -8.00
CA LEU A 128 -6.90 -7.22 -7.29
C LEU A 128 -7.06 -8.39 -8.27
N GLN A 129 -7.89 -8.25 -9.28
CA GLN A 129 -8.06 -9.27 -10.34
C GLN A 129 -6.75 -9.48 -11.11
N GLN A 130 -6.08 -8.41 -11.50
CA GLN A 130 -4.78 -8.49 -12.18
C GLN A 130 -3.73 -9.16 -11.30
N GLY A 131 -3.74 -8.87 -10.01
CA GLY A 131 -2.85 -9.52 -9.04
C GLY A 131 -3.08 -11.01 -8.94
N LEU A 132 -4.34 -11.45 -8.92
CA LEU A 132 -4.70 -12.88 -8.88
C LEU A 132 -4.28 -13.58 -10.17
N GLU A 133 -4.49 -12.98 -11.32
CA GLU A 133 -4.09 -13.53 -12.61
C GLU A 133 -2.57 -13.72 -12.70
N SER A 134 -1.80 -12.83 -12.08
CA SER A 134 -0.33 -12.92 -12.10
C SER A 134 0.23 -14.07 -11.25
N LEU A 135 -0.60 -14.69 -10.40
CA LEU A 135 -0.19 -15.83 -9.57
C LEU A 135 -0.20 -17.16 -10.35
N ASP A 136 -0.82 -17.18 -11.51
CA ASP A 136 -0.84 -18.37 -12.39
C ASP A 136 0.49 -18.53 -13.21
#